data_c25f5aea9f5833b2be5226228d2e3d59
#
_entry.id   c25f5aea9f5833b2be5226228d2e3d59
#
_cell.length_a   1.000
_cell.length_b   1.000
_cell.length_c   1.000
_cell.angle_alpha   90.00
_cell.angle_beta   90.00
_cell.angle_gamma   90.00
#
_symmetry.space_group_name_H-M   'P 1'
#
loop_
_entity.id
_entity.type
_entity.pdbx_description
1 polymer ?
#
loop_
_entity_poly.entity_id
_entity_poly.type
_entity_poly.pdbx_seq_one_letter_code
_entity_poly.pdbx_strand_id
1 'polypeptide(L)'
;LGHAGNRLNADIEELALVATEFGPDLIVVKEDEGHLRGRQPGEVPAIIQNALLQSGMPAATVPICPSEVDAALMALDWARPGDALVLLIHSSPARARMLEILQARRNT
;
A
#
# COMPACT_ATOMS: atom_id res chain seq x y z
N LEU A 1 1.68 0.45 0.68
CA LEU A 1 2.40 1.10 1.77
C LEU A 1 1.76 0.74 3.11
N GLY A 2 2.50 0.21 4.07
CA GLY A 2 1.88 -0.22 5.33
C GLY A 2 2.79 -0.95 6.32
N HIS A 3 4.01 -1.26 5.95
CA HIS A 3 4.89 -2.06 6.82
C HIS A 3 5.63 -1.18 7.84
N ALA A 4 4.93 -0.79 8.91
CA ALA A 4 5.47 0.16 9.89
C ALA A 4 4.93 -0.05 11.32
N GLY A 5 4.40 -1.26 11.64
CA GLY A 5 3.68 -1.49 12.88
C GLY A 5 4.48 -1.30 14.17
N ASN A 6 5.81 -1.44 14.14
CA ASN A 6 6.66 -1.28 15.32
C ASN A 6 7.32 0.11 15.43
N ARG A 7 6.89 1.07 14.61
CA ARG A 7 7.44 2.42 14.60
C ARG A 7 6.56 3.39 15.38
N LEU A 8 7.11 4.52 15.79
CA LEU A 8 6.34 5.61 16.37
C LEU A 8 5.45 6.26 15.30
N ASN A 9 4.33 6.85 15.73
CA ASN A 9 3.42 7.50 14.80
C ASN A 9 4.11 8.56 13.93
N ALA A 10 5.01 9.35 14.52
CA ALA A 10 5.76 10.37 13.77
C ALA A 10 6.60 9.75 12.65
N ASP A 11 7.21 8.58 12.89
CA ASP A 11 8.01 7.88 11.88
C ASP A 11 7.12 7.33 10.76
N ILE A 12 5.93 6.86 11.09
CA ILE A 12 4.96 6.37 10.11
C ILE A 12 4.47 7.52 9.23
N GLU A 13 4.19 8.66 9.83
CA GLU A 13 3.78 9.86 9.11
C GLU A 13 4.89 10.34 8.17
N GLU A 14 6.14 10.33 8.64
CA GLU A 14 7.28 10.71 7.81
C GLU A 14 7.45 9.76 6.61
N LEU A 15 7.28 8.46 6.82
CA LEU A 15 7.31 7.48 5.73
C LEU A 15 6.27 7.80 4.65
N ALA A 16 5.05 8.14 5.07
CA ALA A 16 3.99 8.52 4.15
C ALA A 16 4.37 9.79 3.36
N LEU A 17 4.92 10.79 4.04
CA LEU A 17 5.33 12.04 3.39
C LEU A 17 6.47 11.83 2.39
N VAL A 18 7.44 10.97 2.72
CA VAL A 18 8.52 10.60 1.79
C VAL A 18 7.94 9.98 0.52
N ALA A 19 6.93 9.12 0.65
CA ALA A 19 6.28 8.52 -0.51
C ALA A 19 5.68 9.56 -1.46
N THR A 20 5.17 10.68 -0.94
CA THR A 20 4.59 11.74 -1.77
C THR A 20 5.64 12.51 -2.59
N GLU A 21 6.91 12.46 -2.20
CA GLU A 21 7.99 13.15 -2.93
C GLU A 21 8.19 12.58 -4.33
N PHE A 22 7.78 11.33 -4.57
CA PHE A 22 7.86 10.70 -5.88
C PHE A 22 6.73 11.10 -6.83
N GLY A 23 5.79 11.93 -6.36
CA GLY A 23 4.66 12.39 -7.17
C GLY A 23 3.71 11.29 -7.62
N PRO A 24 3.34 10.32 -6.76
CA PRO A 24 2.47 9.22 -7.20
C PRO A 24 1.05 9.70 -7.47
N ASP A 25 0.39 9.08 -8.43
CA ASP A 25 -1.01 9.34 -8.75
C ASP A 25 -1.96 8.53 -7.88
N LEU A 26 -1.48 7.40 -7.35
CA LEU A 26 -2.25 6.52 -6.49
C LEU A 26 -1.33 5.88 -5.46
N ILE A 27 -1.74 5.89 -4.20
CA ILE A 27 -1.09 5.10 -3.14
C ILE A 27 -2.17 4.25 -2.49
N VAL A 28 -2.08 2.92 -2.67
CA VAL A 28 -2.96 2.00 -1.97
C VAL A 28 -2.32 1.68 -0.61
N VAL A 29 -3.01 2.05 0.45
CA VAL A 29 -2.56 1.83 1.82
C VAL A 29 -3.06 0.46 2.27
N LYS A 30 -2.17 -0.37 2.79
CA LYS A 30 -2.51 -1.73 3.19
C LYS A 30 -2.17 -2.02 4.64
N GLU A 31 -2.89 -2.97 5.24
CA GLU A 31 -2.55 -3.54 6.53
C GLU A 31 -1.49 -4.63 6.36
N ASP A 32 -0.48 -4.65 7.21
CA ASP A 32 0.44 -5.79 7.31
C ASP A 32 -0.09 -6.72 8.40
N GLU A 33 -1.02 -7.59 8.03
CA GLU A 33 -1.82 -8.41 8.94
C GLU A 33 -0.97 -9.29 9.86
N GLY A 34 0.18 -9.74 9.40
CA GLY A 34 1.05 -10.60 10.19
C GLY A 34 1.99 -9.85 11.14
N HIS A 35 2.01 -8.52 11.13
CA HIS A 35 3.01 -7.71 11.82
C HIS A 35 2.43 -6.47 12.49
N LEU A 36 1.32 -6.63 13.23
CA LEU A 36 0.66 -5.52 13.93
C LEU A 36 1.52 -4.94 15.06
N ARG A 37 2.35 -5.76 15.67
CA ARG A 37 3.35 -5.30 16.66
C ARG A 37 2.74 -4.51 17.82
N GLY A 38 1.64 -5.02 18.39
CA GLY A 38 0.94 -4.38 19.50
C GLY A 38 -0.04 -3.28 19.11
N ARG A 39 -0.15 -2.95 17.83
CA ARG A 39 -1.14 -1.99 17.34
C ARG A 39 -2.45 -2.68 16.99
N GLN A 40 -3.53 -1.91 17.00
CA GLN A 40 -4.85 -2.42 16.63
C GLN A 40 -4.95 -2.56 15.10
N PRO A 41 -5.77 -3.52 14.61
CA PRO A 41 -6.05 -3.59 13.17
C PRO A 41 -6.59 -2.27 12.64
N GLY A 42 -6.08 -1.84 11.49
CA GLY A 42 -6.47 -0.56 10.88
C GLY A 42 -5.76 0.67 11.40
N GLU A 43 -5.01 0.56 12.50
CA GLU A 43 -4.32 1.71 13.11
C GLU A 43 -3.25 2.30 12.20
N VAL A 44 -2.35 1.48 11.69
CA VAL A 44 -1.25 1.93 10.82
C VAL A 44 -1.77 2.48 9.49
N PRO A 45 -2.67 1.78 8.77
CA PRO A 45 -3.26 2.34 7.56
C PRO A 45 -3.94 3.68 7.77
N ALA A 46 -4.64 3.87 8.89
CA ALA A 46 -5.29 5.15 9.19
C ALA A 46 -4.28 6.27 9.37
N ILE A 47 -3.16 6.02 10.07
CA ILE A 47 -2.10 7.01 10.26
C ILE A 47 -1.50 7.41 8.91
N ILE A 48 -1.20 6.44 8.06
CA ILE A 48 -0.64 6.68 6.73
C ILE A 48 -1.61 7.47 5.87
N GLN A 49 -2.87 7.05 5.81
CA GLN A 49 -3.89 7.73 5.01
C GLN A 49 -4.07 9.18 5.45
N ASN A 50 -4.16 9.44 6.75
CA ASN A 50 -4.31 10.79 7.27
C ASN A 50 -3.12 11.68 6.88
N ALA A 51 -1.89 11.17 6.97
CA ALA A 51 -0.71 11.92 6.57
C ALA A 51 -0.75 12.25 5.08
N LEU A 52 -1.15 11.30 4.23
CA LEU A 52 -1.27 11.51 2.79
C LEU A 52 -2.34 12.54 2.46
N LEU A 53 -3.50 12.49 3.13
CA LEU A 53 -4.56 13.49 2.95
C LEU A 53 -4.11 14.88 3.35
N GLN A 54 -3.39 15.00 4.47
CA GLN A 54 -2.87 16.27 4.94
C GLN A 54 -1.81 16.84 4.00
N SER A 55 -1.08 15.98 3.27
CA SER A 55 -0.10 16.41 2.28
C SER A 55 -0.73 16.96 0.99
N GLY A 56 -2.04 16.82 0.83
CA GLY A 56 -2.78 17.34 -0.31
C GLY A 56 -3.26 16.29 -1.31
N MET A 57 -3.03 15.01 -1.08
CA MET A 57 -3.53 13.96 -1.96
C MET A 57 -5.06 13.84 -1.84
N PRO A 58 -5.79 13.75 -2.98
CA PRO A 58 -7.24 13.55 -2.93
C PRO A 58 -7.60 12.21 -2.28
N ALA A 59 -8.69 12.18 -1.52
CA ALA A 59 -9.11 10.99 -0.79
C ALA A 59 -9.29 9.77 -1.70
N ALA A 60 -9.78 9.95 -2.93
CA ALA A 60 -9.98 8.88 -3.89
C ALA A 60 -8.67 8.22 -4.35
N THR A 61 -7.52 8.86 -4.13
CA THR A 61 -6.20 8.37 -4.57
C THR A 61 -5.42 7.68 -3.46
N VAL A 62 -6.00 7.56 -2.26
CA VAL A 62 -5.32 6.93 -1.11
C VAL A 62 -6.24 5.91 -0.41
N PRO A 63 -6.79 4.93 -1.15
CA PRO A 63 -7.68 3.94 -0.56
C PRO A 63 -6.95 3.02 0.40
N ILE A 64 -7.68 2.46 1.37
CA ILE A 64 -7.16 1.46 2.30
C ILE A 64 -7.69 0.09 1.89
N CYS A 65 -6.77 -0.89 1.80
CA CYS A 65 -7.12 -2.30 1.59
C CYS A 65 -6.59 -3.13 2.74
N PRO A 66 -7.38 -4.06 3.29
CA PRO A 66 -6.96 -4.85 4.44
C PRO A 66 -5.97 -5.96 4.11
N SER A 67 -5.80 -6.32 2.86
CA SER A 67 -4.91 -7.40 2.44
C SER A 67 -3.92 -6.94 1.38
N GLU A 68 -2.70 -7.51 1.42
CA GLU A 68 -1.65 -7.17 0.45
C GLU A 68 -2.05 -7.57 -0.98
N VAL A 69 -2.69 -8.72 -1.14
CA VAL A 69 -3.13 -9.18 -2.46
C VAL A 69 -4.21 -8.27 -3.03
N ASP A 70 -5.21 -7.92 -2.21
CA ASP A 70 -6.29 -7.03 -2.66
C ASP A 70 -5.77 -5.65 -3.01
N ALA A 71 -4.81 -5.12 -2.22
CA ALA A 71 -4.18 -3.84 -2.52
C ALA A 71 -3.43 -3.88 -3.86
N ALA A 72 -2.68 -4.96 -4.12
CA ALA A 72 -1.96 -5.12 -5.37
C ALA A 72 -2.92 -5.25 -6.56
N LEU A 73 -4.01 -6.01 -6.40
CA LEU A 73 -5.02 -6.15 -7.46
C LEU A 73 -5.71 -4.82 -7.76
N MET A 74 -6.01 -4.02 -6.73
CA MET A 74 -6.58 -2.69 -6.93
C MET A 74 -5.64 -1.81 -7.74
N ALA A 75 -4.34 -1.82 -7.44
CA ALA A 75 -3.35 -1.05 -8.18
C ALA A 75 -3.23 -1.52 -9.63
N LEU A 76 -3.24 -2.85 -9.86
CA LEU A 76 -3.18 -3.42 -11.21
C LEU A 76 -4.42 -3.05 -12.04
N ASP A 77 -5.60 -3.08 -11.43
CA ASP A 77 -6.84 -2.74 -12.13
C ASP A 77 -6.91 -1.24 -12.45
N TRP A 78 -6.31 -0.42 -11.62
CA TRP A 78 -6.23 1.03 -11.85
C TRP A 78 -5.23 1.38 -12.94
N ALA A 79 -4.10 0.67 -13.02
CA ALA A 79 -3.00 1.01 -13.91
C ALA A 79 -3.35 0.84 -15.39
N ARG A 80 -2.77 1.70 -16.23
CA ARG A 80 -2.93 1.68 -17.67
C ARG A 80 -1.59 1.45 -18.35
N PRO A 81 -1.56 1.05 -19.65
CA PRO A 81 -0.30 0.92 -20.35
C PRO A 81 0.55 2.18 -20.24
N GLY A 82 1.82 2.01 -19.90
CA GLY A 82 2.75 3.11 -19.69
C GLY A 82 2.92 3.52 -18.24
N ASP A 83 2.03 3.10 -17.33
CA ASP A 83 2.17 3.37 -15.92
C ASP A 83 3.23 2.47 -15.28
N ALA A 84 3.92 3.00 -14.28
CA ALA A 84 4.85 2.22 -13.46
C ALA A 84 4.19 1.88 -12.12
N LEU A 85 4.29 0.62 -11.69
CA LEU A 85 3.77 0.15 -10.41
C LEU A 85 4.91 -0.33 -9.54
N VAL A 86 4.87 0.06 -8.25
CA VAL A 86 5.75 -0.48 -7.23
C VAL A 86 4.91 -1.26 -6.24
N LEU A 87 5.10 -2.59 -6.22
CA LEU A 87 4.34 -3.49 -5.36
C LEU A 87 5.23 -3.97 -4.21
N LEU A 88 5.02 -3.36 -3.03
CA LEU A 88 5.77 -3.69 -1.82
C LEU A 88 5.00 -4.76 -1.04
N ILE A 89 5.29 -6.03 -1.35
CA ILE A 89 4.58 -7.16 -0.75
C ILE A 89 5.53 -7.88 0.21
N HIS A 90 5.19 -7.91 1.49
CA HIS A 90 6.05 -8.42 2.55
C HIS A 90 5.74 -9.86 2.94
N SER A 91 4.49 -10.29 2.83
CA SER A 91 4.07 -11.65 3.13
C SER A 91 4.51 -12.61 2.04
N SER A 92 5.18 -13.73 2.40
CA SER A 92 5.60 -14.75 1.43
C SER A 92 4.42 -15.40 0.70
N PRO A 93 3.31 -15.77 1.37
CA PRO A 93 2.13 -16.27 0.66
C PRO A 93 1.55 -15.26 -0.32
N ALA A 94 1.49 -13.98 0.06
CA ALA A 94 0.98 -12.93 -0.82
C ALA A 94 1.89 -12.74 -2.04
N ARG A 95 3.20 -12.79 -1.87
CA ARG A 95 4.14 -12.71 -2.99
C ARG A 95 3.96 -13.88 -3.97
N ALA A 96 3.84 -15.10 -3.46
CA ALA A 96 3.62 -16.27 -4.30
C ALA A 96 2.32 -16.13 -5.10
N ARG A 97 1.24 -15.70 -4.45
CA ARG A 97 -0.05 -15.47 -5.11
C ARG A 97 0.03 -14.41 -6.19
N MET A 98 0.74 -13.30 -5.91
CA MET A 98 0.89 -12.22 -6.88
C MET A 98 1.72 -12.63 -8.08
N LEU A 99 2.75 -13.46 -7.89
CA LEU A 99 3.52 -14.00 -9.02
C LEU A 99 2.65 -14.84 -9.93
N GLU A 100 1.76 -15.68 -9.38
CA GLU A 100 0.81 -16.45 -10.17
C GLU A 100 -0.13 -15.57 -10.98
N ILE A 101 -0.67 -14.52 -10.35
CA ILE A 101 -1.58 -13.58 -10.99
C ILE A 101 -0.87 -12.83 -12.13
N LEU A 102 0.33 -12.34 -11.89
CA LEU A 102 1.11 -11.61 -12.89
C LEU A 102 1.47 -12.50 -14.08
N GLN A 103 1.84 -13.77 -13.83
CA GLN A 103 2.11 -14.73 -14.88
C GLN A 103 0.87 -15.01 -15.73
N ALA A 104 -0.29 -15.16 -15.09
CA ALA A 104 -1.55 -15.37 -15.79
C ALA A 104 -1.89 -14.17 -16.68
N ARG A 105 -1.70 -12.95 -16.20
CA ARG A 105 -1.93 -11.72 -16.99
C ARG A 105 -0.95 -11.60 -18.16
N ARG A 106 0.31 -12.02 -17.95
CA ARG A 106 1.32 -12.00 -19.00
C ARG A 106 0.99 -12.95 -20.16
N ASN A 107 0.33 -14.05 -19.86
CA ASN A 107 0.01 -15.09 -20.85
C ASN A 107 -1.30 -14.85 -21.59
N THR A 108 -2.00 -13.78 -21.26
CA THR A 108 -3.20 -13.35 -21.96
C THR A 108 -2.92 -12.15 -22.86
#